data_6e15a4c8e2a7e922c774efc9cb18493b
#
_entry.id   6e15a4c8e2a7e922c774efc9cb18493b
#
_cell.length_a   1.000
_cell.length_b   1.000
_cell.length_c   1.000
_cell.angle_alpha   90.00
_cell.angle_beta   90.00
_cell.angle_gamma   90.00
#
_symmetry.space_group_name_H-M   'P 1'
#
loop_
_entity.id
_entity.type
_entity.pdbx_description
1 polymer ?
#
loop_
_entity_poly.entity_id
_entity_poly.type
_entity_poly.pdbx_seq_one_letter_code
_entity_poly.pdbx_strand_id
1 'polypeptide(L)'
;MRQIIKYIVLIIMVVVIHYESNGQDSLSYYLEQAALYNPGVKSRYIEYSAALEKVPQASSLTDPELQLGYLLKPMMLLGGNQVASVSVMQMFPWFGTLKASKDEASKMALAKFESFLTAKNELFYNVKSSYYKLYRTIKEIEIAEKNLEILHTLEKLALTKFRTGGTGSSQGMGGQMQSGTNMSSPGSTGMNNSSMSGQSNMGSGSMPSSQGSPAMSPGSGAMNGSMGATGKDDMVNLLRVQIEIHDLENRIALLRDQLVTDKVSFNRFLNRPLSADVFTADSLSQTPIPLNIHELTDSLPNNPMVKMYQAESEANRAKYDMATKMGYPMLGVGLNYMLIQKRDGNTSMMNGKDMKMPMVSLSLPIYRKKYKAMRNEAGLLRDAASQSEIDVLNNLQVNFQQALQNFNDADRRVKLYTGQALLADKSVQLLITSYSSGGADFVEVLRMQQQLLDYQFKQVDAVVDKNTSIARVVYLTGN
;
A
#
# COMPACT_ATOMS: atom_id res chain seq x y z
N MET A 1 54.11 5.04 -22.97
CA MET A 1 53.70 4.32 -21.76
C MET A 1 53.35 5.22 -20.59
N ARG A 2 54.22 6.15 -20.13
CA ARG A 2 53.90 7.04 -18.97
C ARG A 2 52.66 7.97 -19.14
N GLN A 3 52.34 8.40 -20.34
CA GLN A 3 51.14 9.23 -20.61
C GLN A 3 49.86 8.38 -20.55
N ILE A 4 49.86 7.18 -21.07
CA ILE A 4 48.72 6.25 -21.07
C ILE A 4 48.37 5.85 -19.64
N ILE A 5 49.36 5.62 -18.78
CA ILE A 5 49.14 5.30 -17.36
C ILE A 5 48.51 6.47 -16.63
N LYS A 6 48.85 7.72 -16.92
CA LYS A 6 48.22 8.92 -16.33
C LYS A 6 46.74 9.04 -16.73
N TYR A 7 46.36 8.73 -17.97
CA TYR A 7 44.98 8.75 -18.42
C TYR A 7 44.16 7.60 -17.79
N ILE A 8 44.75 6.40 -17.66
CA ILE A 8 44.11 5.27 -16.99
C ILE A 8 43.88 5.57 -15.50
N VAL A 9 44.86 6.16 -14.80
CA VAL A 9 44.72 6.58 -13.40
C VAL A 9 43.67 7.69 -13.26
N LEU A 10 43.60 8.64 -14.19
CA LEU A 10 42.62 9.71 -14.20
C LEU A 10 41.21 9.15 -14.46
N ILE A 11 41.04 8.19 -15.37
CA ILE A 11 39.76 7.52 -15.64
C ILE A 11 39.33 6.68 -14.42
N ILE A 12 40.24 5.95 -13.80
CA ILE A 12 39.94 5.19 -12.57
C ILE A 12 39.55 6.15 -11.43
N MET A 13 40.24 7.30 -11.29
CA MET A 13 39.92 8.30 -10.29
C MET A 13 38.55 8.95 -10.54
N VAL A 14 38.15 9.20 -11.79
CA VAL A 14 36.82 9.70 -12.16
C VAL A 14 35.74 8.65 -11.93
N VAL A 15 36.03 7.37 -12.19
CA VAL A 15 35.09 6.27 -11.91
C VAL A 15 34.90 6.07 -10.41
N VAL A 16 35.97 6.19 -9.61
CA VAL A 16 35.87 6.08 -8.13
C VAL A 16 35.10 7.26 -7.51
N ILE A 17 35.24 8.47 -8.07
CA ILE A 17 34.49 9.66 -7.59
C ILE A 17 32.99 9.54 -7.89
N HIS A 18 32.58 8.77 -8.91
CA HIS A 18 31.17 8.53 -9.20
C HIS A 18 30.49 7.48 -8.29
N TYR A 19 31.26 6.76 -7.47
CA TYR A 19 30.69 5.78 -6.52
C TYR A 19 30.31 6.35 -5.16
N GLU A 20 30.68 7.60 -4.83
CA GLU A 20 30.40 8.19 -3.51
C GLU A 20 29.21 9.17 -3.48
N SER A 21 28.40 9.25 -4.53
CA SER A 21 27.23 10.16 -4.56
C SER A 21 25.87 9.46 -4.46
N ASN A 22 25.76 8.32 -3.79
CA ASN A 22 24.49 7.60 -3.58
C ASN A 22 23.94 7.75 -2.17
N GLY A 23 24.12 8.92 -1.56
CA GLY A 23 23.28 9.38 -0.45
C GLY A 23 21.95 9.95 -0.91
N GLN A 24 21.61 9.86 -2.20
CA GLN A 24 20.37 10.36 -2.78
C GLN A 24 19.23 9.39 -2.52
N ASP A 25 18.20 9.90 -1.85
CA ASP A 25 16.83 9.41 -1.76
C ASP A 25 16.69 7.90 -2.03
N SER A 26 16.96 7.11 -1.01
CA SER A 26 16.74 5.66 -1.06
C SER A 26 15.30 5.32 -1.52
N LEU A 27 14.33 6.21 -1.28
CA LEU A 27 12.94 6.04 -1.68
C LEU A 27 12.74 6.16 -3.20
N SER A 28 13.37 7.14 -3.89
CA SER A 28 13.24 7.27 -5.35
C SER A 28 13.84 6.07 -6.08
N TYR A 29 14.99 5.57 -5.63
CA TYR A 29 15.57 4.33 -6.13
C TYR A 29 14.61 3.14 -5.98
N TYR A 30 13.97 2.99 -4.82
CA TYR A 30 13.02 1.90 -4.60
C TYR A 30 11.76 2.02 -5.46
N LEU A 31 11.27 3.23 -5.71
CA LEU A 31 10.15 3.47 -6.61
C LEU A 31 10.48 3.07 -8.06
N GLU A 32 11.68 3.40 -8.53
CA GLU A 32 12.16 2.99 -9.85
C GLU A 32 12.27 1.47 -9.95
N GLN A 33 12.91 0.82 -8.97
CA GLN A 33 13.03 -0.65 -8.93
C GLN A 33 11.64 -1.32 -8.90
N ALA A 34 10.71 -0.81 -8.11
CA ALA A 34 9.35 -1.32 -8.06
C ALA A 34 8.65 -1.18 -9.43
N ALA A 35 8.77 -0.04 -10.10
CA ALA A 35 8.18 0.17 -11.42
C ALA A 35 8.72 -0.81 -12.48
N LEU A 36 10.01 -1.12 -12.42
CA LEU A 36 10.68 -2.00 -13.39
C LEU A 36 10.43 -3.49 -13.14
N TYR A 37 10.38 -3.91 -11.88
CA TYR A 37 10.42 -5.34 -11.55
C TYR A 37 9.13 -5.88 -10.95
N ASN A 38 8.15 -5.04 -10.56
CA ASN A 38 6.91 -5.51 -9.97
C ASN A 38 6.08 -6.34 -10.96
N PRO A 39 5.74 -7.62 -10.65
CA PRO A 39 5.02 -8.48 -11.56
C PRO A 39 3.60 -7.97 -11.86
N GLY A 40 2.93 -7.35 -10.88
CA GLY A 40 1.56 -6.82 -11.05
C GLY A 40 1.49 -5.69 -12.08
N VAL A 41 2.38 -4.71 -11.97
CA VAL A 41 2.48 -3.60 -12.94
C VAL A 41 2.91 -4.10 -14.31
N LYS A 42 3.86 -5.04 -14.35
CA LYS A 42 4.34 -5.67 -15.59
C LYS A 42 3.22 -6.44 -16.30
N SER A 43 2.38 -7.15 -15.55
CA SER A 43 1.20 -7.83 -16.10
C SER A 43 0.24 -6.84 -16.77
N ARG A 44 -0.07 -5.71 -16.12
CA ARG A 44 -0.94 -4.67 -16.70
C ARG A 44 -0.36 -4.04 -17.97
N TYR A 45 0.96 -3.83 -17.99
CA TYR A 45 1.64 -3.35 -19.18
C TYR A 45 1.55 -4.36 -20.34
N ILE A 46 1.71 -5.66 -20.06
CA ILE A 46 1.55 -6.72 -21.06
C ILE A 46 0.11 -6.81 -21.57
N GLU A 47 -0.90 -6.64 -20.67
CA GLU A 47 -2.31 -6.56 -21.07
C GLU A 47 -2.58 -5.38 -22.03
N TYR A 48 -1.98 -4.21 -21.74
CA TYR A 48 -2.03 -3.06 -22.64
C TYR A 48 -1.38 -3.36 -23.99
N SER A 49 -0.16 -3.95 -23.98
CA SER A 49 0.53 -4.34 -25.21
C SER A 49 -0.28 -5.34 -26.04
N ALA A 50 -0.91 -6.32 -25.40
CA ALA A 50 -1.80 -7.27 -26.06
C ALA A 50 -3.06 -6.58 -26.65
N ALA A 51 -3.57 -5.55 -25.98
CA ALA A 51 -4.69 -4.76 -26.50
C ALA A 51 -4.28 -3.90 -27.72
N LEU A 52 -3.04 -3.42 -27.77
CA LEU A 52 -2.50 -2.73 -28.96
C LEU A 52 -2.44 -3.66 -30.16
N GLU A 53 -2.05 -4.93 -29.98
CA GLU A 53 -1.99 -5.91 -31.07
C GLU A 53 -3.39 -6.30 -31.60
N LYS A 54 -4.47 -6.00 -30.88
CA LYS A 54 -5.84 -6.13 -31.39
C LYS A 54 -6.23 -5.05 -32.39
N VAL A 55 -5.58 -3.88 -32.35
CA VAL A 55 -5.90 -2.76 -33.23
C VAL A 55 -5.67 -3.10 -34.72
N PRO A 56 -4.50 -3.62 -35.15
CA PRO A 56 -4.30 -4.08 -36.50
C PRO A 56 -5.23 -5.24 -36.90
N GLN A 57 -5.49 -6.18 -35.98
CA GLN A 57 -6.42 -7.29 -36.23
C GLN A 57 -7.85 -6.79 -36.52
N ALA A 58 -8.34 -5.83 -35.71
CA ALA A 58 -9.67 -5.26 -35.87
C ALA A 58 -9.84 -4.42 -37.15
N SER A 59 -8.75 -3.92 -37.72
CA SER A 59 -8.74 -3.14 -38.95
C SER A 59 -8.46 -3.98 -40.21
N SER A 60 -8.14 -5.25 -40.06
CA SER A 60 -7.84 -6.15 -41.18
C SER A 60 -9.10 -6.66 -41.87
N LEU A 61 -8.99 -6.90 -43.15
CA LEU A 61 -10.00 -7.65 -43.89
C LEU A 61 -9.99 -9.12 -43.40
N THR A 62 -11.14 -9.78 -43.55
CA THR A 62 -11.23 -11.23 -43.39
C THR A 62 -10.37 -11.93 -44.43
N ASP A 63 -9.84 -13.10 -44.10
CA ASP A 63 -9.01 -13.86 -45.01
C ASP A 63 -9.77 -14.25 -46.27
N PRO A 64 -9.10 -14.32 -47.46
CA PRO A 64 -9.72 -14.82 -48.67
C PRO A 64 -10.08 -16.30 -48.51
N GLU A 65 -11.27 -16.66 -48.94
CA GLU A 65 -11.73 -18.04 -48.95
C GLU A 65 -11.28 -18.71 -50.26
N LEU A 66 -10.52 -19.82 -50.14
CA LEU A 66 -10.14 -20.70 -51.23
C LEU A 66 -11.00 -21.97 -51.19
N GLN A 67 -11.76 -22.22 -52.22
CA GLN A 67 -12.56 -23.43 -52.36
C GLN A 67 -12.03 -24.27 -53.51
N LEU A 68 -11.77 -25.55 -53.26
CA LEU A 68 -11.34 -26.52 -54.24
C LEU A 68 -12.46 -27.56 -54.40
N GLY A 69 -12.94 -27.74 -55.62
CA GLY A 69 -13.95 -28.75 -55.95
C GLY A 69 -13.40 -29.74 -56.97
N TYR A 70 -13.51 -31.03 -56.69
CA TYR A 70 -13.23 -32.09 -57.62
C TYR A 70 -14.48 -32.95 -57.83
N LEU A 71 -14.86 -33.15 -59.15
CA LEU A 71 -16.03 -33.91 -59.52
C LEU A 71 -15.68 -35.36 -59.76
N LEU A 72 -16.12 -36.26 -58.89
CA LEU A 72 -15.95 -37.71 -59.07
C LEU A 72 -16.57 -38.24 -60.36
N LYS A 73 -17.64 -37.61 -60.85
CA LYS A 73 -18.21 -37.81 -62.19
C LYS A 73 -18.16 -36.47 -62.91
N PRO A 74 -17.44 -36.38 -64.04
CA PRO A 74 -17.35 -35.12 -64.79
C PRO A 74 -18.73 -34.63 -65.22
N MET A 75 -18.95 -33.32 -65.02
CA MET A 75 -20.20 -32.66 -65.40
C MET A 75 -20.10 -32.23 -66.87
N MET A 76 -21.07 -32.63 -67.63
CA MET A 76 -21.14 -32.26 -69.09
C MET A 76 -21.53 -30.81 -69.25
N LEU A 77 -20.63 -30.01 -69.86
CA LEU A 77 -20.90 -28.64 -70.31
C LEU A 77 -20.79 -28.54 -71.82
N LEU A 78 -21.26 -27.43 -72.40
CA LEU A 78 -21.14 -27.16 -73.81
C LEU A 78 -19.69 -27.14 -74.30
N GLY A 79 -18.74 -26.70 -73.44
CA GLY A 79 -17.31 -26.61 -73.75
C GLY A 79 -16.49 -27.85 -73.33
N GLY A 80 -17.11 -29.00 -72.99
CA GLY A 80 -16.40 -30.20 -72.56
C GLY A 80 -16.91 -30.73 -71.22
N ASN A 81 -16.10 -31.52 -70.52
CA ASN A 81 -16.42 -32.10 -69.22
C ASN A 81 -15.71 -31.33 -68.11
N GLN A 82 -16.45 -30.74 -67.17
CA GLN A 82 -15.87 -30.12 -66.01
C GLN A 82 -15.40 -31.24 -65.06
N VAL A 83 -14.11 -31.20 -64.65
CA VAL A 83 -13.49 -32.17 -63.76
C VAL A 83 -13.14 -31.57 -62.39
N ALA A 84 -12.78 -30.28 -62.38
CA ALA A 84 -12.46 -29.61 -61.12
C ALA A 84 -12.77 -28.10 -61.19
N SER A 85 -12.86 -27.45 -60.07
CA SER A 85 -12.97 -25.99 -59.95
C SER A 85 -12.11 -25.48 -58.79
N VAL A 86 -11.57 -24.29 -58.97
CA VAL A 86 -10.85 -23.54 -57.94
C VAL A 86 -11.52 -22.17 -57.87
N SER A 87 -12.00 -21.78 -56.69
CA SER A 87 -12.53 -20.44 -56.49
C SER A 87 -11.85 -19.74 -55.34
N VAL A 88 -11.57 -18.45 -55.54
CA VAL A 88 -11.07 -17.54 -54.52
C VAL A 88 -12.09 -16.42 -54.34
N MET A 89 -12.46 -16.15 -53.09
CA MET A 89 -13.41 -15.11 -52.75
C MET A 89 -12.91 -14.23 -51.62
N GLN A 90 -12.92 -12.90 -51.80
CA GLN A 90 -12.61 -11.92 -50.73
C GLN A 90 -13.89 -11.17 -50.36
N MET A 91 -14.21 -11.19 -49.06
CA MET A 91 -15.32 -10.45 -48.49
C MET A 91 -14.88 -9.07 -48.01
N PHE A 92 -15.66 -8.05 -48.31
CA PHE A 92 -15.46 -6.66 -47.91
C PHE A 92 -16.66 -6.25 -47.03
N PRO A 93 -16.42 -5.94 -45.73
CA PRO A 93 -17.46 -5.41 -44.86
C PRO A 93 -17.91 -4.02 -45.36
N TRP A 94 -19.09 -3.60 -44.96
CA TRP A 94 -19.64 -2.30 -45.33
C TRP A 94 -18.67 -1.15 -44.97
N PHE A 95 -18.69 -0.10 -45.77
CA PHE A 95 -17.82 1.05 -45.64
C PHE A 95 -17.82 1.62 -44.22
N GLY A 96 -16.61 1.80 -43.63
CA GLY A 96 -16.39 2.33 -42.27
C GLY A 96 -16.60 1.32 -41.15
N THR A 97 -16.95 0.04 -41.42
CA THR A 97 -17.00 -1.00 -40.38
C THR A 97 -15.63 -1.26 -39.79
N LEU A 98 -14.60 -1.44 -40.62
CA LEU A 98 -13.23 -1.63 -40.21
C LEU A 98 -12.67 -0.43 -39.41
N LYS A 99 -13.05 0.80 -39.86
CA LYS A 99 -12.68 2.01 -39.10
C LYS A 99 -13.29 2.00 -37.69
N ALA A 100 -14.59 1.71 -37.57
CA ALA A 100 -15.26 1.66 -36.28
C ALA A 100 -14.72 0.54 -35.38
N SER A 101 -14.38 -0.62 -35.97
CA SER A 101 -13.73 -1.73 -35.25
C SER A 101 -12.33 -1.33 -34.75
N LYS A 102 -11.55 -0.64 -35.59
CA LYS A 102 -10.26 -0.08 -35.21
C LYS A 102 -10.40 0.95 -34.07
N ASP A 103 -11.36 1.84 -34.18
CA ASP A 103 -11.62 2.89 -33.19
C ASP A 103 -12.00 2.27 -31.83
N GLU A 104 -12.87 1.24 -31.80
CA GLU A 104 -13.21 0.46 -30.61
C GLU A 104 -11.96 -0.16 -30.00
N ALA A 105 -11.16 -0.90 -30.78
CA ALA A 105 -9.96 -1.56 -30.30
C ALA A 105 -8.93 -0.55 -29.77
N SER A 106 -8.76 0.61 -30.42
CA SER A 106 -7.86 1.66 -29.99
C SER A 106 -8.29 2.29 -28.67
N LYS A 107 -9.58 2.55 -28.49
CA LYS A 107 -10.13 3.10 -27.24
C LYS A 107 -10.05 2.09 -26.10
N MET A 108 -10.28 0.80 -26.38
CA MET A 108 -10.09 -0.26 -25.42
C MET A 108 -8.61 -0.41 -25.01
N ALA A 109 -7.66 -0.27 -25.94
CA ALA A 109 -6.24 -0.23 -25.63
C ALA A 109 -5.89 0.98 -24.75
N LEU A 110 -6.50 2.16 -24.99
CA LEU A 110 -6.34 3.32 -24.12
C LEU A 110 -6.87 3.05 -22.70
N ALA A 111 -8.03 2.41 -22.56
CA ALA A 111 -8.55 2.01 -21.26
C ALA A 111 -7.58 1.07 -20.52
N LYS A 112 -6.93 0.13 -21.23
CA LYS A 112 -5.90 -0.74 -20.65
C LYS A 112 -4.63 0.03 -20.26
N PHE A 113 -4.25 1.05 -21.01
CA PHE A 113 -3.14 1.93 -20.64
C PHE A 113 -3.42 2.70 -19.34
N GLU A 114 -4.61 3.29 -19.22
CA GLU A 114 -5.02 3.98 -18.00
C GLU A 114 -5.12 3.03 -16.79
N SER A 115 -5.53 1.77 -17.01
CA SER A 115 -5.48 0.72 -16.00
C SER A 115 -4.04 0.39 -15.56
N PHE A 116 -3.07 0.38 -16.49
CA PHE A 116 -1.65 0.24 -16.17
C PHE A 116 -1.15 1.43 -15.34
N LEU A 117 -1.48 2.67 -15.70
CA LEU A 117 -1.12 3.86 -14.94
C LEU A 117 -1.72 3.83 -13.52
N THR A 118 -2.97 3.41 -13.39
CA THR A 118 -3.63 3.22 -12.09
C THR A 118 -2.85 2.24 -11.21
N ALA A 119 -2.51 1.06 -11.75
CA ALA A 119 -1.75 0.05 -11.02
C ALA A 119 -0.33 0.54 -10.65
N LYS A 120 0.32 1.32 -11.52
CA LYS A 120 1.62 1.94 -11.24
C LYS A 120 1.53 2.95 -10.10
N ASN A 121 0.53 3.84 -10.12
CA ASN A 121 0.33 4.84 -9.07
C ASN A 121 -0.03 4.19 -7.72
N GLU A 122 -0.83 3.13 -7.74
CA GLU A 122 -1.14 2.33 -6.56
C GLU A 122 0.12 1.66 -6.00
N LEU A 123 0.96 1.07 -6.86
CA LEU A 123 2.24 0.51 -6.45
C LEU A 123 3.12 1.57 -5.78
N PHE A 124 3.23 2.77 -6.35
CA PHE A 124 4.03 3.85 -5.78
C PHE A 124 3.53 4.27 -4.40
N TYR A 125 2.22 4.37 -4.22
CA TYR A 125 1.61 4.64 -2.92
C TYR A 125 1.94 3.53 -1.91
N ASN A 126 1.80 2.26 -2.31
CA ASN A 126 2.05 1.11 -1.45
C ASN A 126 3.53 1.00 -1.06
N VAL A 127 4.47 1.27 -1.98
CA VAL A 127 5.91 1.32 -1.71
C VAL A 127 6.23 2.44 -0.72
N LYS A 128 5.72 3.66 -0.94
CA LYS A 128 5.91 4.80 -0.02
C LYS A 128 5.36 4.49 1.37
N SER A 129 4.14 3.98 1.46
CA SER A 129 3.51 3.63 2.73
C SER A 129 4.28 2.55 3.49
N SER A 130 4.75 1.51 2.78
CA SER A 130 5.56 0.44 3.38
C SER A 130 6.95 0.92 3.81
N TYR A 131 7.57 1.84 3.03
CA TYR A 131 8.83 2.48 3.39
C TYR A 131 8.70 3.32 4.67
N TYR A 132 7.64 4.11 4.78
CA TYR A 132 7.37 4.92 5.98
C TYR A 132 7.08 4.03 7.20
N LYS A 133 6.44 2.89 7.01
CA LYS A 133 6.24 1.91 8.08
C LYS A 133 7.57 1.33 8.56
N LEU A 134 8.47 0.96 7.65
CA LEU A 134 9.82 0.52 7.97
C LEU A 134 10.60 1.59 8.74
N TYR A 135 10.56 2.82 8.26
CA TYR A 135 11.17 3.95 8.95
C TYR A 135 10.66 4.10 10.39
N ARG A 136 9.34 3.99 10.59
CA ARG A 136 8.74 4.03 11.93
C ARG A 136 9.34 2.96 12.83
N THR A 137 9.30 1.70 12.41
CA THR A 137 9.79 0.58 13.21
C THR A 137 11.27 0.73 13.56
N ILE A 138 12.11 1.18 12.62
CA ILE A 138 13.53 1.45 12.87
C ILE A 138 13.71 2.57 13.89
N LYS A 139 12.98 3.68 13.77
CA LYS A 139 13.06 4.82 14.70
C LYS A 139 12.51 4.48 16.08
N GLU A 140 11.47 3.65 16.17
CA GLU A 140 10.97 3.15 17.45
C GLU A 140 12.01 2.28 18.18
N ILE A 141 12.73 1.41 17.44
CA ILE A 141 13.84 0.63 18.02
C ILE A 141 14.93 1.57 18.53
N GLU A 142 15.38 2.53 17.72
CA GLU A 142 16.42 3.49 18.10
C GLU A 142 16.05 4.30 19.35
N ILE A 143 14.82 4.77 19.43
CA ILE A 143 14.27 5.49 20.58
C ILE A 143 14.22 4.58 21.80
N ALA A 144 13.72 3.35 21.65
CA ALA A 144 13.62 2.40 22.74
C ALA A 144 15.00 2.02 23.30
N GLU A 145 15.99 1.78 22.44
CA GLU A 145 17.37 1.48 22.86
C GLU A 145 18.00 2.65 23.63
N LYS A 146 17.83 3.90 23.17
CA LYS A 146 18.29 5.09 23.90
C LYS A 146 17.60 5.23 25.27
N ASN A 147 16.31 4.94 25.34
CA ASN A 147 15.57 4.99 26.60
C ASN A 147 15.98 3.86 27.54
N LEU A 148 16.36 2.69 27.04
CA LEU A 148 16.89 1.59 27.80
C LEU A 148 18.23 2.00 28.50
N GLU A 149 19.11 2.72 27.79
CA GLU A 149 20.35 3.26 28.39
C GLU A 149 20.07 4.23 29.54
N ILE A 150 19.01 5.06 29.42
CA ILE A 150 18.57 5.96 30.48
C ILE A 150 18.07 5.15 31.68
N LEU A 151 17.24 4.12 31.47
CA LEU A 151 16.74 3.24 32.52
C LEU A 151 17.90 2.52 33.27
N HIS A 152 18.92 2.02 32.57
CA HIS A 152 20.09 1.46 33.17
C HIS A 152 20.88 2.48 33.99
N THR A 153 20.90 3.73 33.59
CA THR A 153 21.51 4.81 34.36
C THR A 153 20.72 5.08 35.65
N LEU A 154 19.38 5.09 35.56
CA LEU A 154 18.50 5.22 36.73
C LEU A 154 18.63 4.02 37.68
N GLU A 155 18.78 2.78 37.17
CA GLU A 155 19.01 1.58 37.96
C GLU A 155 20.30 1.71 38.77
N LYS A 156 21.41 2.12 38.12
CA LYS A 156 22.69 2.35 38.81
C LYS A 156 22.57 3.42 39.91
N LEU A 157 21.82 4.49 39.63
CA LEU A 157 21.60 5.56 40.61
C LEU A 157 20.76 5.09 41.79
N ALA A 158 19.68 4.33 41.55
CA ALA A 158 18.86 3.73 42.61
C ALA A 158 19.68 2.73 43.46
N LEU A 159 20.50 1.88 42.83
CA LEU A 159 21.38 0.93 43.52
C LEU A 159 22.42 1.64 44.37
N THR A 160 22.99 2.73 43.92
CA THR A 160 23.96 3.53 44.69
C THR A 160 23.30 4.14 45.93
N LYS A 161 22.10 4.71 45.80
CA LYS A 161 21.33 5.24 46.94
C LYS A 161 20.96 4.14 47.94
N PHE A 162 20.51 2.99 47.46
CA PHE A 162 20.24 1.84 48.32
C PHE A 162 21.45 1.41 49.13
N ARG A 163 22.65 1.37 48.53
CA ARG A 163 23.90 1.01 49.23
C ARG A 163 24.36 2.09 50.21
N THR A 164 24.22 3.35 49.90
CA THR A 164 24.63 4.47 50.76
C THR A 164 23.64 4.74 51.87
N GLY A 165 22.34 4.56 51.67
CA GLY A 165 21.29 4.68 52.69
C GLY A 165 21.35 3.58 53.76
N GLY A 166 21.85 2.38 53.40
CA GLY A 166 22.05 1.27 54.32
C GLY A 166 23.26 1.38 55.26
N THR A 167 24.21 2.26 54.95
CA THR A 167 25.45 2.43 55.74
C THR A 167 25.41 3.59 56.76
N GLY A 168 24.28 4.33 56.82
CA GLY A 168 24.17 5.53 57.69
C GLY A 168 23.64 5.30 59.10
N SER A 169 23.38 4.06 59.54
CA SER A 169 22.81 3.82 60.88
C SER A 169 23.59 2.88 61.78
N SER A 170 24.94 2.90 61.73
CA SER A 170 25.74 2.19 62.73
C SER A 170 27.00 2.94 63.14
N GLN A 171 26.85 4.16 63.69
CA GLN A 171 27.86 4.72 64.60
C GLN A 171 27.20 5.75 65.51
N GLY A 172 27.01 5.38 66.75
CA GLY A 172 26.55 6.33 67.75
C GLY A 172 26.31 5.70 69.13
N MET A 173 27.34 5.43 69.82
CA MET A 173 27.55 5.47 71.29
C MET A 173 26.69 4.63 72.24
N GLY A 174 27.39 3.78 72.92
CA GLY A 174 26.99 3.16 74.19
C GLY A 174 26.69 4.15 75.32
N GLY A 175 25.74 3.80 76.13
CA GLY A 175 25.34 4.51 77.36
C GLY A 175 24.33 3.68 78.11
N GLN A 176 24.77 2.78 78.86
CA GLN A 176 24.57 2.31 80.24
C GLN A 176 23.19 2.44 80.92
N MET A 177 22.67 1.25 81.33
CA MET A 177 21.92 0.87 82.54
C MET A 177 20.74 1.71 83.01
N GLN A 178 19.53 1.12 83.15
CA GLN A 178 19.09 0.62 84.46
C GLN A 178 17.73 -0.08 84.40
N SER A 179 17.71 -1.18 85.12
CA SER A 179 16.69 -2.07 85.57
C SER A 179 15.32 -1.46 85.97
N GLY A 180 14.28 -2.19 85.73
CA GLY A 180 12.98 -1.98 86.36
C GLY A 180 11.99 -3.06 85.91
N THR A 181 11.96 -4.12 86.71
CA THR A 181 11.02 -5.20 86.87
C THR A 181 9.50 -4.79 86.77
N ASN A 182 8.67 -5.54 86.18
CA ASN A 182 7.68 -6.46 86.69
C ASN A 182 6.46 -6.67 85.79
N MET A 183 6.17 -7.93 85.55
CA MET A 183 4.93 -8.72 85.78
C MET A 183 3.62 -8.21 85.07
N SER A 184 2.95 -8.95 84.30
CA SER A 184 2.21 -10.19 84.41
C SER A 184 1.29 -10.36 83.19
N SER A 185 1.27 -11.55 82.68
CA SER A 185 0.19 -12.16 81.88
C SER A 185 -1.08 -12.38 82.75
N PRO A 186 -2.16 -12.99 82.31
CA PRO A 186 -2.49 -13.60 81.00
C PRO A 186 -3.99 -13.48 80.57
N GLY A 187 -4.29 -14.15 79.53
CA GLY A 187 -5.64 -14.68 79.27
C GLY A 187 -6.30 -14.09 77.96
N SER A 188 -6.62 -14.80 77.08
CA SER A 188 -7.18 -16.08 76.72
C SER A 188 -8.21 -15.93 75.63
N THR A 189 -8.10 -16.76 74.62
CA THR A 189 -9.13 -17.49 73.89
C THR A 189 -10.14 -16.78 72.98
N GLY A 190 -10.22 -17.39 71.78
CA GLY A 190 -11.47 -17.62 71.04
C GLY A 190 -11.26 -17.55 69.51
N MET A 191 -10.88 -18.57 68.87
CA MET A 191 -11.58 -19.49 67.93
C MET A 191 -12.85 -18.90 67.27
N ASN A 192 -12.89 -18.89 65.96
CA ASN A 192 -13.52 -19.82 64.97
C ASN A 192 -13.70 -19.12 63.65
N ASN A 193 -13.27 -19.60 62.52
CA ASN A 193 -13.64 -20.74 61.67
C ASN A 193 -14.81 -20.47 60.74
N SER A 194 -14.63 -20.96 59.55
CA SER A 194 -15.52 -21.36 58.47
C SER A 194 -15.87 -20.30 57.42
N SER A 195 -15.39 -20.41 56.23
CA SER A 195 -15.68 -21.39 55.13
C SER A 195 -16.86 -20.99 54.24
N MET A 196 -16.60 -21.20 52.98
CA MET A 196 -17.48 -21.57 51.84
C MET A 196 -18.12 -20.48 50.96
N SER A 197 -17.61 -20.43 49.76
CA SER A 197 -18.19 -20.94 48.50
C SER A 197 -19.32 -20.16 47.81
N GLY A 198 -19.20 -19.98 46.51
CA GLY A 198 -20.29 -20.10 45.56
C GLY A 198 -20.51 -18.89 44.67
N GLN A 199 -20.01 -18.93 43.48
CA GLN A 199 -20.71 -19.18 42.20
C GLN A 199 -21.56 -18.03 41.60
N SER A 200 -21.09 -17.60 40.43
CA SER A 200 -21.82 -17.26 39.19
C SER A 200 -23.06 -16.30 39.26
N ASN A 201 -23.10 -15.24 38.52
CA ASN A 201 -23.78 -15.23 37.22
C ASN A 201 -23.86 -13.83 36.55
N MET A 202 -23.96 -13.85 35.25
CA MET A 202 -24.28 -12.81 34.27
C MET A 202 -25.27 -11.71 34.67
N GLY A 203 -25.10 -10.54 34.06
CA GLY A 203 -26.23 -9.63 33.81
C GLY A 203 -25.85 -8.23 33.36
N SER A 204 -26.07 -7.98 32.10
CA SER A 204 -26.28 -6.70 31.38
C SER A 204 -26.94 -5.59 32.20
N GLY A 205 -26.56 -4.34 31.92
CA GLY A 205 -27.56 -3.27 32.00
C GLY A 205 -27.02 -1.90 32.42
N SER A 206 -26.88 -0.99 31.45
CA SER A 206 -27.25 0.44 31.46
C SER A 206 -26.91 1.35 32.66
N MET A 207 -26.27 2.47 32.31
CA MET A 207 -26.20 3.74 33.04
C MET A 207 -27.61 4.28 33.46
N PRO A 208 -27.71 5.12 34.51
CA PRO A 208 -27.48 6.54 34.34
C PRO A 208 -26.85 7.32 35.52
N SER A 209 -26.45 8.55 35.16
CA SER A 209 -26.01 9.70 35.94
C SER A 209 -26.73 9.99 37.28
N SER A 210 -25.99 10.48 38.32
CA SER A 210 -26.21 11.81 38.93
C SER A 210 -25.39 12.04 40.21
N GLN A 211 -24.73 13.17 40.25
CA GLN A 211 -24.52 14.14 41.34
C GLN A 211 -24.58 13.69 42.82
N GLY A 212 -23.58 14.10 43.60
CA GLY A 212 -23.66 14.24 45.01
C GLY A 212 -22.32 14.27 45.74
N SER A 213 -21.71 15.45 45.87
CA SER A 213 -20.78 15.72 46.98
C SER A 213 -21.58 15.83 48.29
N PRO A 214 -21.01 15.40 49.41
CA PRO A 214 -20.69 16.39 50.42
C PRO A 214 -19.38 16.17 51.20
N ALA A 215 -18.68 17.29 51.37
CA ALA A 215 -18.14 17.90 52.59
C ALA A 215 -17.46 17.05 53.67
N MET A 216 -16.22 17.39 53.85
CA MET A 216 -15.43 17.64 55.08
C MET A 216 -15.80 16.95 56.40
N SER A 217 -14.78 16.31 56.98
CA SER A 217 -14.41 16.53 58.38
C SER A 217 -12.94 16.28 58.62
N PRO A 218 -12.27 17.11 59.42
CA PRO A 218 -10.85 16.96 59.75
C PRO A 218 -10.69 16.13 61.00
N GLY A 219 -9.92 15.06 60.86
CA GLY A 219 -9.49 14.23 62.00
C GLY A 219 -7.99 14.31 62.18
N SER A 220 -7.59 14.99 63.19
CA SER A 220 -6.26 15.20 63.71
C SER A 220 -5.44 13.96 63.96
N GLY A 221 -4.16 14.03 63.59
CA GLY A 221 -3.05 13.64 64.46
C GLY A 221 -2.73 12.18 64.63
N ALA A 222 -1.68 11.74 63.95
CA ALA A 222 -0.66 10.93 64.59
C ALA A 222 0.63 11.09 63.78
N MET A 223 1.51 11.93 64.24
CA MET A 223 2.96 11.79 63.97
C MET A 223 3.37 10.43 64.51
N ASN A 224 3.59 9.47 63.66
CA ASN A 224 4.35 8.29 63.99
C ASN A 224 5.61 8.32 63.11
N GLY A 225 6.69 8.76 63.75
CA GLY A 225 8.03 8.74 63.18
C GLY A 225 8.43 7.30 62.86
N SER A 226 8.34 6.94 61.62
CA SER A 226 8.92 5.69 61.11
C SER A 226 10.36 5.97 60.65
N MET A 227 11.26 6.01 61.58
CA MET A 227 12.68 5.77 61.31
C MET A 227 12.85 4.29 60.95
N GLY A 228 12.80 3.98 59.65
CA GLY A 228 12.99 2.62 59.13
C GLY A 228 12.46 2.38 57.72
N ALA A 229 11.83 3.38 57.12
CA ALA A 229 11.16 3.25 55.80
C ALA A 229 12.07 3.44 54.59
N THR A 230 13.14 4.22 54.69
CA THR A 230 14.00 4.61 53.55
C THR A 230 14.65 3.44 52.83
N GLY A 231 15.10 2.41 53.50
CA GLY A 231 15.73 1.24 52.85
C GLY A 231 14.74 0.31 52.12
N LYS A 232 13.47 0.30 52.53
CA LYS A 232 12.42 -0.48 51.85
C LYS A 232 11.93 0.24 50.59
N ASP A 233 11.83 1.54 50.66
CA ASP A 233 11.39 2.35 49.49
C ASP A 233 12.44 2.34 48.37
N ASP A 234 13.73 2.42 48.71
CA ASP A 234 14.82 2.32 47.75
C ASP A 234 14.90 0.95 47.04
N MET A 235 14.64 -0.16 47.79
CA MET A 235 14.55 -1.49 47.19
C MET A 235 13.33 -1.62 46.26
N VAL A 236 12.18 -1.07 46.64
CA VAL A 236 10.99 -1.04 45.78
C VAL A 236 11.25 -0.24 44.50
N ASN A 237 11.95 0.88 44.58
CA ASN A 237 12.33 1.69 43.45
C ASN A 237 13.29 0.95 42.50
N LEU A 238 14.24 0.18 43.01
CA LEU A 238 15.14 -0.68 42.23
C LEU A 238 14.33 -1.75 41.45
N LEU A 239 13.39 -2.43 42.13
CA LEU A 239 12.55 -3.45 41.48
C LEU A 239 11.65 -2.85 40.38
N ARG A 240 11.13 -1.65 40.62
CA ARG A 240 10.30 -0.95 39.59
C ARG A 240 11.10 -0.67 38.32
N VAL A 241 12.32 -0.12 38.44
CA VAL A 241 13.13 0.14 37.24
C VAL A 241 13.54 -1.14 36.52
N GLN A 242 13.79 -2.24 37.24
CA GLN A 242 14.06 -3.53 36.63
C GLN A 242 12.86 -4.08 35.85
N ILE A 243 11.64 -3.91 36.36
CA ILE A 243 10.41 -4.25 35.63
C ILE A 243 10.34 -3.45 34.32
N GLU A 244 10.55 -2.13 34.38
CA GLU A 244 10.53 -1.27 33.20
C GLU A 244 11.62 -1.63 32.17
N ILE A 245 12.81 -2.01 32.64
CA ILE A 245 13.89 -2.49 31.78
C ILE A 245 13.45 -3.75 31.03
N HIS A 246 12.91 -4.75 31.74
CA HIS A 246 12.46 -5.99 31.10
C HIS A 246 11.28 -5.78 30.13
N ASP A 247 10.34 -4.90 30.46
CA ASP A 247 9.24 -4.54 29.59
C ASP A 247 9.76 -3.86 28.30
N LEU A 248 10.73 -2.95 28.42
CA LEU A 248 11.31 -2.27 27.29
C LEU A 248 12.19 -3.20 26.43
N GLU A 249 12.95 -4.11 27.05
CA GLU A 249 13.70 -5.16 26.35
C GLU A 249 12.77 -6.06 25.53
N ASN A 250 11.68 -6.51 26.13
CA ASN A 250 10.66 -7.30 25.43
C ASN A 250 10.02 -6.51 24.26
N ARG A 251 9.74 -5.22 24.47
CA ARG A 251 9.23 -4.35 23.39
C ARG A 251 10.23 -4.19 22.26
N ILE A 252 11.53 -4.03 22.56
CA ILE A 252 12.59 -3.99 21.54
C ILE A 252 12.64 -5.30 20.74
N ALA A 253 12.56 -6.45 21.43
CA ALA A 253 12.53 -7.75 20.76
C ALA A 253 11.33 -7.85 19.80
N LEU A 254 10.13 -7.48 20.24
CA LEU A 254 8.92 -7.45 19.41
C LEU A 254 9.07 -6.51 18.20
N LEU A 255 9.65 -5.32 18.38
CA LEU A 255 9.89 -4.38 17.28
C LEU A 255 10.90 -4.92 16.27
N ARG A 256 11.92 -5.67 16.72
CA ARG A 256 12.86 -6.34 15.82
C ARG A 256 12.20 -7.44 14.99
N ASP A 257 11.32 -8.24 15.59
CA ASP A 257 10.51 -9.23 14.85
C ASP A 257 9.57 -8.55 13.85
N GLN A 258 8.94 -7.44 14.24
CA GLN A 258 8.12 -6.63 13.34
C GLN A 258 8.95 -6.06 12.18
N LEU A 259 10.19 -5.63 12.41
CA LEU A 259 11.09 -5.12 11.37
C LEU A 259 11.37 -6.19 10.31
N VAL A 260 11.56 -7.46 10.71
CA VAL A 260 11.74 -8.55 9.75
C VAL A 260 10.50 -8.69 8.85
N THR A 261 9.31 -8.67 9.44
CA THR A 261 8.04 -8.75 8.70
C THR A 261 7.85 -7.56 7.77
N ASP A 262 8.19 -6.36 8.21
CA ASP A 262 8.09 -5.13 7.41
C ASP A 262 9.08 -5.14 6.23
N LYS A 263 10.31 -5.64 6.43
CA LYS A 263 11.30 -5.86 5.35
C LYS A 263 10.76 -6.83 4.28
N VAL A 264 10.18 -7.96 4.70
CA VAL A 264 9.58 -8.94 3.79
C VAL A 264 8.44 -8.30 2.97
N SER A 265 7.56 -7.56 3.64
CA SER A 265 6.43 -6.87 3.01
C SER A 265 6.88 -5.82 2.00
N PHE A 266 7.94 -5.09 2.30
CA PHE A 266 8.53 -4.09 1.41
C PHE A 266 9.22 -4.73 0.20
N ASN A 267 10.06 -5.75 0.43
CA ASN A 267 10.82 -6.43 -0.62
C ASN A 267 9.90 -7.12 -1.66
N ARG A 268 8.69 -7.53 -1.24
CA ARG A 268 7.66 -8.06 -2.15
C ARG A 268 7.31 -7.09 -3.27
N PHE A 269 7.22 -5.79 -3.00
CA PHE A 269 6.89 -4.79 -4.02
C PHE A 269 7.99 -4.64 -5.07
N LEU A 270 9.24 -4.88 -4.69
CA LEU A 270 10.41 -4.78 -5.58
C LEU A 270 10.75 -6.09 -6.31
N ASN A 271 10.00 -7.18 -6.01
CA ASN A 271 10.28 -8.52 -6.56
C ASN A 271 11.75 -8.94 -6.40
N ARG A 272 12.31 -8.74 -5.20
CA ARG A 272 13.68 -9.12 -4.84
C ARG A 272 13.68 -10.10 -3.66
N PRO A 273 14.82 -10.72 -3.29
CA PRO A 273 14.89 -11.62 -2.15
C PRO A 273 14.26 -10.98 -0.91
N LEU A 274 13.34 -11.71 -0.26
CA LEU A 274 12.53 -11.17 0.84
C LEU A 274 13.37 -10.77 2.06
N SER A 275 14.56 -11.38 2.23
CA SER A 275 15.53 -11.08 3.29
C SER A 275 16.49 -9.94 2.95
N ALA A 276 16.41 -9.34 1.76
CA ALA A 276 17.32 -8.27 1.35
C ALA A 276 17.21 -7.05 2.28
N ASP A 277 18.35 -6.46 2.61
CA ASP A 277 18.38 -5.28 3.46
C ASP A 277 17.74 -4.06 2.80
N VAL A 278 17.09 -3.25 3.64
CA VAL A 278 16.42 -2.01 3.25
C VAL A 278 17.04 -0.88 4.04
N PHE A 279 17.56 0.10 3.33
CA PHE A 279 18.11 1.32 3.92
C PHE A 279 17.05 2.41 3.92
N THR A 280 16.85 3.05 5.05
CA THR A 280 15.94 4.19 5.21
C THR A 280 16.75 5.46 5.43
N ALA A 281 16.19 6.60 5.04
CA ALA A 281 16.80 7.89 5.35
C ALA A 281 16.83 8.12 6.86
N ASP A 282 17.80 8.88 7.35
CA ASP A 282 17.91 9.21 8.78
C ASP A 282 16.75 10.08 9.27
N SER A 283 16.23 10.92 8.41
CA SER A 283 15.05 11.74 8.68
C SER A 283 14.14 11.80 7.47
N LEU A 284 12.82 11.75 7.69
CA LEU A 284 11.85 12.00 6.63
C LEU A 284 11.73 13.50 6.39
N SER A 285 11.80 13.90 5.11
CA SER A 285 11.56 15.28 4.72
C SER A 285 10.14 15.68 5.11
N GLN A 286 10.01 16.79 5.84
CA GLN A 286 8.73 17.40 6.17
C GLN A 286 8.26 18.31 5.05
N THR A 287 8.11 17.77 3.84
CA THR A 287 7.68 18.57 2.69
C THR A 287 6.24 19.05 2.93
N PRO A 288 5.96 20.35 2.85
CA PRO A 288 4.59 20.83 2.83
C PRO A 288 3.89 20.30 1.57
N ILE A 289 2.57 20.16 1.60
CA ILE A 289 1.82 19.90 0.36
C ILE A 289 2.07 21.11 -0.56
N PRO A 290 2.71 20.93 -1.73
CA PRO A 290 3.22 22.04 -2.52
C PRO A 290 2.15 22.81 -3.31
N LEU A 291 0.87 22.42 -3.24
CA LEU A 291 -0.19 22.93 -4.11
C LEU A 291 -1.39 23.46 -3.32
N ASN A 292 -2.03 24.49 -3.88
CA ASN A 292 -3.33 24.97 -3.43
C ASN A 292 -4.35 23.82 -3.43
N ILE A 293 -5.12 23.68 -2.36
CA ILE A 293 -6.14 22.62 -2.21
C ILE A 293 -7.14 22.67 -3.39
N HIS A 294 -7.44 23.85 -3.92
CA HIS A 294 -8.32 24.01 -5.09
C HIS A 294 -7.73 23.39 -6.35
N GLU A 295 -6.45 23.62 -6.63
CA GLU A 295 -5.76 23.03 -7.80
C GLU A 295 -5.69 21.50 -7.71
N LEU A 296 -5.51 20.97 -6.50
CA LEU A 296 -5.52 19.53 -6.26
C LEU A 296 -6.92 18.92 -6.48
N THR A 297 -7.98 19.60 -6.07
CA THR A 297 -9.36 19.16 -6.31
C THR A 297 -9.68 19.14 -7.80
N ASP A 298 -9.26 20.17 -8.54
CA ASP A 298 -9.46 20.29 -9.98
C ASP A 298 -8.66 19.24 -10.78
N SER A 299 -7.65 18.60 -10.17
CA SER A 299 -6.87 17.54 -10.79
C SER A 299 -7.52 16.14 -10.68
N LEU A 300 -8.50 15.93 -9.80
CA LEU A 300 -9.15 14.64 -9.60
C LEU A 300 -9.76 14.02 -10.88
N PRO A 301 -10.40 14.77 -11.79
CA PRO A 301 -10.88 14.23 -13.07
C PRO A 301 -9.75 13.71 -13.98
N ASN A 302 -8.50 14.13 -13.75
CA ASN A 302 -7.33 13.67 -14.49
C ASN A 302 -6.74 12.36 -13.98
N ASN A 303 -7.30 11.80 -12.89
CA ASN A 303 -6.85 10.53 -12.34
C ASN A 303 -6.98 9.41 -13.39
N PRO A 304 -5.97 8.55 -13.58
CA PRO A 304 -6.01 7.45 -14.54
C PRO A 304 -7.22 6.52 -14.40
N MET A 305 -7.74 6.33 -13.18
CA MET A 305 -8.94 5.52 -12.95
C MET A 305 -10.20 6.14 -13.58
N VAL A 306 -10.34 7.46 -13.54
CA VAL A 306 -11.43 8.18 -14.20
C VAL A 306 -11.26 8.08 -15.73
N LYS A 307 -10.06 8.36 -16.22
CA LYS A 307 -9.74 8.27 -17.67
C LYS A 307 -9.93 6.86 -18.23
N MET A 308 -9.70 5.83 -17.42
CA MET A 308 -9.97 4.44 -17.81
C MET A 308 -11.45 4.23 -18.17
N TYR A 309 -12.37 4.68 -17.30
CA TYR A 309 -13.80 4.54 -17.57
C TYR A 309 -14.29 5.46 -18.69
N GLN A 310 -13.70 6.63 -18.87
CA GLN A 310 -13.94 7.50 -20.03
C GLN A 310 -13.55 6.79 -21.34
N ALA A 311 -12.35 6.22 -21.38
CA ALA A 311 -11.87 5.46 -22.53
C ALA A 311 -12.74 4.22 -22.80
N GLU A 312 -13.23 3.54 -21.77
CA GLU A 312 -14.14 2.40 -21.87
C GLU A 312 -15.51 2.83 -22.42
N SER A 313 -16.06 3.95 -21.95
CA SER A 313 -17.29 4.54 -22.47
C SER A 313 -17.16 4.89 -23.96
N GLU A 314 -16.04 5.51 -24.37
CA GLU A 314 -15.75 5.82 -25.77
C GLU A 314 -15.56 4.55 -26.62
N ALA A 315 -14.91 3.50 -26.08
CA ALA A 315 -14.78 2.21 -26.77
C ALA A 315 -16.15 1.57 -27.03
N ASN A 316 -17.03 1.59 -26.02
CA ASN A 316 -18.40 1.07 -26.18
C ASN A 316 -19.24 1.92 -27.13
N ARG A 317 -19.00 3.23 -27.26
CA ARG A 317 -19.59 4.07 -28.29
C ARG A 317 -19.12 3.63 -29.70
N ALA A 318 -17.82 3.42 -29.86
CA ALA A 318 -17.28 2.91 -31.12
C ALA A 318 -17.81 1.49 -31.44
N LYS A 319 -17.99 0.63 -30.42
CA LYS A 319 -18.65 -0.68 -30.55
C LYS A 319 -20.10 -0.56 -31.03
N TYR A 320 -20.85 0.43 -30.54
CA TYR A 320 -22.20 0.72 -31.01
C TYR A 320 -22.21 1.10 -32.49
N ASP A 321 -21.29 1.98 -32.92
CA ASP A 321 -21.15 2.40 -34.30
C ASP A 321 -20.75 1.22 -35.22
N MET A 322 -19.83 0.38 -34.77
CA MET A 322 -19.44 -0.86 -35.43
C MET A 322 -20.65 -1.80 -35.60
N ALA A 323 -21.40 -2.06 -34.52
CA ALA A 323 -22.59 -2.93 -34.56
C ALA A 323 -23.66 -2.38 -35.48
N THR A 324 -23.77 -1.06 -35.64
CA THR A 324 -24.67 -0.42 -36.59
C THR A 324 -24.24 -0.68 -38.03
N LYS A 325 -22.94 -0.55 -38.33
CA LYS A 325 -22.37 -0.78 -39.65
C LYS A 325 -22.35 -2.26 -40.05
N MET A 326 -22.20 -3.17 -39.13
CA MET A 326 -22.33 -4.62 -39.31
C MET A 326 -23.75 -5.03 -39.71
N GLY A 327 -24.75 -4.18 -39.50
CA GLY A 327 -26.12 -4.37 -39.95
C GLY A 327 -26.34 -4.05 -41.43
N TYR A 328 -25.35 -3.59 -42.18
CA TYR A 328 -25.40 -3.36 -43.63
C TYR A 328 -24.87 -4.57 -44.40
N PRO A 329 -25.22 -4.69 -45.72
CA PRO A 329 -24.74 -5.78 -46.57
C PRO A 329 -23.21 -5.82 -46.66
N MET A 330 -22.63 -7.00 -46.77
CA MET A 330 -21.21 -7.17 -47.14
C MET A 330 -21.09 -7.55 -48.62
N LEU A 331 -20.07 -7.02 -49.28
CA LEU A 331 -19.78 -7.28 -50.66
C LEU A 331 -18.60 -8.27 -50.78
N GLY A 332 -18.78 -9.33 -51.56
CA GLY A 332 -17.71 -10.25 -51.91
C GLY A 332 -17.35 -10.16 -53.37
N VAL A 333 -16.07 -10.24 -53.69
CA VAL A 333 -15.55 -10.33 -55.05
C VAL A 333 -14.69 -11.57 -55.15
N GLY A 334 -14.92 -12.36 -56.17
CA GLY A 334 -14.21 -13.62 -56.36
C GLY A 334 -13.96 -13.98 -57.80
N LEU A 335 -13.19 -15.00 -58.01
CA LEU A 335 -12.91 -15.62 -59.31
C LEU A 335 -13.01 -17.13 -59.16
N ASN A 336 -13.84 -17.75 -60.04
CA ASN A 336 -13.91 -19.19 -60.15
C ASN A 336 -13.22 -19.62 -61.46
N TYR A 337 -12.29 -20.56 -61.32
CA TYR A 337 -11.59 -21.18 -62.44
C TYR A 337 -12.03 -22.65 -62.51
N MET A 338 -12.64 -23.01 -63.71
CA MET A 338 -13.14 -24.35 -63.96
C MET A 338 -12.21 -25.06 -64.92
N LEU A 339 -11.75 -26.23 -64.54
CA LEU A 339 -10.91 -27.12 -65.34
C LEU A 339 -11.86 -27.98 -66.20
N ILE A 340 -11.72 -27.86 -67.55
CA ILE A 340 -12.58 -28.53 -68.51
C ILE A 340 -11.74 -29.52 -69.34
N GLN A 341 -12.07 -30.78 -69.25
CA GLN A 341 -11.49 -31.83 -70.08
C GLN A 341 -12.22 -31.91 -71.44
N LYS A 342 -11.46 -32.16 -72.48
CA LYS A 342 -12.06 -32.42 -73.81
C LYS A 342 -13.03 -33.59 -73.79
N ARG A 343 -14.13 -33.45 -74.51
CA ARG A 343 -15.09 -34.54 -74.69
C ARG A 343 -15.07 -34.96 -76.19
N ASP A 344 -14.91 -36.28 -76.39
CA ASP A 344 -14.92 -36.87 -77.73
C ASP A 344 -16.31 -36.66 -78.37
N GLY A 345 -16.32 -36.33 -79.70
CA GLY A 345 -17.52 -36.04 -80.44
C GLY A 345 -18.12 -34.66 -80.26
N ASN A 346 -17.51 -33.77 -79.45
CA ASN A 346 -17.97 -32.40 -79.37
C ASN A 346 -17.18 -31.47 -80.33
N THR A 347 -17.87 -30.91 -81.32
CA THR A 347 -17.32 -30.03 -82.37
C THR A 347 -17.22 -28.57 -81.95
N SER A 348 -17.53 -28.23 -80.72
CA SER A 348 -17.46 -26.87 -80.22
C SER A 348 -16.05 -26.34 -80.27
N MET A 349 -15.82 -25.10 -80.74
CA MET A 349 -14.50 -24.40 -80.65
C MET A 349 -14.02 -24.20 -79.25
N MET A 350 -14.84 -24.36 -78.21
CA MET A 350 -14.52 -24.22 -76.78
C MET A 350 -14.26 -25.56 -76.11
N ASN A 351 -14.28 -26.69 -76.84
CA ASN A 351 -14.10 -28.02 -76.25
C ASN A 351 -12.72 -28.19 -75.62
N GLY A 352 -12.68 -28.38 -74.28
CA GLY A 352 -11.47 -28.52 -73.47
C GLY A 352 -10.76 -27.19 -73.13
N LYS A 353 -11.44 -26.06 -73.29
CA LYS A 353 -10.94 -24.77 -72.83
C LYS A 353 -11.44 -24.49 -71.42
N ASP A 354 -10.53 -24.22 -70.51
CA ASP A 354 -10.86 -23.81 -69.12
C ASP A 354 -11.71 -22.53 -69.10
N MET A 355 -12.64 -22.49 -68.17
CA MET A 355 -13.53 -21.34 -68.02
C MET A 355 -13.17 -20.51 -66.79
N LYS A 356 -13.09 -19.19 -66.98
CA LYS A 356 -12.88 -18.21 -65.89
C LYS A 356 -14.20 -17.46 -65.68
N MET A 357 -14.69 -17.46 -64.42
CA MET A 357 -15.96 -16.82 -64.09
C MET A 357 -15.74 -15.83 -62.94
N PRO A 358 -15.73 -14.52 -63.16
CA PRO A 358 -15.76 -13.54 -62.09
C PRO A 358 -17.09 -13.67 -61.33
N MET A 359 -16.99 -13.59 -59.99
CA MET A 359 -18.15 -13.71 -59.08
C MET A 359 -18.27 -12.48 -58.22
N VAL A 360 -19.48 -12.03 -57.98
CA VAL A 360 -19.82 -11.02 -56.97
C VAL A 360 -20.83 -11.66 -56.04
N SER A 361 -20.57 -11.60 -54.77
CA SER A 361 -21.49 -12.07 -53.73
C SER A 361 -21.95 -10.90 -52.85
N LEU A 362 -23.19 -10.99 -52.39
CA LEU A 362 -23.79 -10.01 -51.50
C LEU A 362 -24.34 -10.76 -50.29
N SER A 363 -23.78 -10.50 -49.11
CA SER A 363 -24.29 -11.04 -47.85
C SER A 363 -25.30 -10.07 -47.24
N LEU A 364 -26.55 -10.49 -47.10
CA LEU A 364 -27.64 -9.67 -46.57
C LEU A 364 -27.91 -10.00 -45.10
N PRO A 365 -27.79 -9.04 -44.14
CA PRO A 365 -28.07 -9.24 -42.73
C PRO A 365 -29.60 -9.25 -42.46
N ILE A 366 -30.26 -10.37 -42.74
CA ILE A 366 -31.73 -10.51 -42.59
C ILE A 366 -32.13 -10.65 -41.10
N TYR A 367 -31.26 -11.15 -40.23
CA TYR A 367 -31.52 -11.34 -38.82
C TYR A 367 -31.31 -10.05 -38.00
N ARG A 368 -32.17 -9.07 -38.22
CA ARG A 368 -32.05 -7.72 -37.64
C ARG A 368 -32.07 -7.70 -36.11
N LYS A 369 -32.68 -8.71 -35.42
CA LYS A 369 -32.71 -8.82 -33.96
C LYS A 369 -31.29 -8.93 -33.39
N LYS A 370 -30.38 -9.66 -34.06
CA LYS A 370 -28.98 -9.80 -33.65
C LYS A 370 -28.30 -8.42 -33.57
N TYR A 371 -28.37 -7.64 -34.63
CA TYR A 371 -27.69 -6.34 -34.69
C TYR A 371 -28.33 -5.30 -33.77
N LYS A 372 -29.65 -5.38 -33.55
CA LYS A 372 -30.34 -4.56 -32.54
C LYS A 372 -29.86 -4.91 -31.14
N ALA A 373 -29.70 -6.20 -30.80
CA ALA A 373 -29.21 -6.66 -29.53
C ALA A 373 -27.74 -6.22 -29.29
N MET A 374 -26.87 -6.32 -30.32
CA MET A 374 -25.48 -5.86 -30.22
C MET A 374 -25.39 -4.34 -29.96
N ARG A 375 -26.23 -3.54 -30.60
CA ARG A 375 -26.28 -2.08 -30.35
C ARG A 375 -26.79 -1.77 -28.93
N ASN A 376 -27.83 -2.46 -28.49
CA ASN A 376 -28.37 -2.27 -27.15
C ASN A 376 -27.33 -2.67 -26.08
N GLU A 377 -26.64 -3.79 -26.29
CA GLU A 377 -25.53 -4.22 -25.41
C GLU A 377 -24.46 -3.13 -25.33
N ALA A 378 -23.97 -2.64 -26.48
CA ALA A 378 -22.93 -1.60 -26.49
C ALA A 378 -23.42 -0.29 -25.85
N GLY A 379 -24.68 0.08 -26.02
CA GLY A 379 -25.30 1.22 -25.36
C GLY A 379 -25.36 1.06 -23.84
N LEU A 380 -25.80 -0.08 -23.37
CA LEU A 380 -25.86 -0.37 -21.92
C LEU A 380 -24.46 -0.43 -21.30
N LEU A 381 -23.47 -1.01 -22.00
CA LEU A 381 -22.08 -1.02 -21.52
C LEU A 381 -21.47 0.39 -21.47
N ARG A 382 -21.78 1.24 -22.45
CA ARG A 382 -21.39 2.66 -22.42
C ARG A 382 -21.97 3.36 -21.20
N ASP A 383 -23.28 3.18 -20.96
CA ASP A 383 -23.97 3.82 -19.85
C ASP A 383 -23.45 3.30 -18.50
N ALA A 384 -23.14 1.99 -18.42
CA ALA A 384 -22.50 1.39 -17.25
C ALA A 384 -21.10 2.00 -16.98
N ALA A 385 -20.27 2.15 -18.00
CA ALA A 385 -18.96 2.79 -17.87
C ALA A 385 -19.09 4.26 -17.41
N SER A 386 -20.08 5.01 -17.93
CA SER A 386 -20.34 6.38 -17.50
C SER A 386 -20.81 6.47 -16.04
N GLN A 387 -21.64 5.53 -15.57
CA GLN A 387 -22.01 5.48 -14.15
C GLN A 387 -20.82 5.11 -13.27
N SER A 388 -19.95 4.19 -13.72
CA SER A 388 -18.72 3.84 -12.99
C SER A 388 -17.74 5.02 -12.92
N GLU A 389 -17.64 5.85 -13.97
CA GLU A 389 -16.87 7.09 -13.96
C GLU A 389 -17.34 8.04 -12.84
N ILE A 390 -18.67 8.26 -12.75
CA ILE A 390 -19.27 9.13 -11.72
C ILE A 390 -19.00 8.56 -10.32
N ASP A 391 -19.20 7.26 -10.13
CA ASP A 391 -18.96 6.60 -8.85
C ASP A 391 -17.50 6.72 -8.41
N VAL A 392 -16.56 6.46 -9.33
CA VAL A 392 -15.12 6.61 -9.04
C VAL A 392 -14.78 8.06 -8.70
N LEU A 393 -15.32 9.04 -9.41
CA LEU A 393 -15.05 10.45 -9.12
C LEU A 393 -15.58 10.85 -7.73
N ASN A 394 -16.78 10.40 -7.35
CA ASN A 394 -17.34 10.61 -6.02
C ASN A 394 -16.47 9.97 -4.94
N ASN A 395 -16.03 8.74 -5.15
CA ASN A 395 -15.13 8.03 -4.24
C ASN A 395 -13.76 8.71 -4.11
N LEU A 396 -13.20 9.22 -5.22
CA LEU A 396 -11.96 10.01 -5.19
C LEU A 396 -12.12 11.30 -4.39
N GLN A 397 -13.23 12.00 -4.52
CA GLN A 397 -13.52 13.22 -3.75
C GLN A 397 -13.58 12.93 -2.24
N VAL A 398 -14.31 11.88 -1.83
CA VAL A 398 -14.40 11.49 -0.42
C VAL A 398 -13.02 11.09 0.12
N ASN A 399 -12.29 10.23 -0.61
CA ASN A 399 -10.95 9.79 -0.21
C ASN A 399 -9.93 10.97 -0.14
N PHE A 400 -10.06 11.94 -1.03
CA PHE A 400 -9.23 13.14 -1.04
C PHE A 400 -9.48 13.99 0.21
N GLN A 401 -10.74 14.24 0.57
CA GLN A 401 -11.08 14.97 1.79
C GLN A 401 -10.59 14.23 3.05
N GLN A 402 -10.72 12.90 3.08
CA GLN A 402 -10.18 12.08 4.16
C GLN A 402 -8.64 12.19 4.25
N ALA A 403 -7.95 12.15 3.11
CA ALA A 403 -6.49 12.30 3.08
C ALA A 403 -6.03 13.68 3.56
N LEU A 404 -6.75 14.75 3.22
CA LEU A 404 -6.50 16.10 3.72
C LEU A 404 -6.75 16.22 5.23
N GLN A 405 -7.83 15.62 5.72
CA GLN A 405 -8.12 15.59 7.15
C GLN A 405 -6.99 14.88 7.91
N ASN A 406 -6.56 13.72 7.44
CA ASN A 406 -5.47 12.95 8.03
C ASN A 406 -4.15 13.73 8.00
N PHE A 407 -3.86 14.43 6.92
CA PHE A 407 -2.68 15.30 6.81
C PHE A 407 -2.71 16.44 7.84
N ASN A 408 -3.83 17.16 7.94
CA ASN A 408 -3.98 18.28 8.86
C ASN A 408 -3.90 17.81 10.32
N ASP A 409 -4.47 16.65 10.63
CA ASP A 409 -4.36 16.04 11.95
C ASP A 409 -2.92 15.64 12.26
N ALA A 410 -2.27 14.94 11.35
CA ALA A 410 -0.87 14.53 11.51
C ALA A 410 0.06 15.74 11.67
N ASP A 411 -0.13 16.84 10.91
CA ASP A 411 0.66 18.07 11.04
C ASP A 411 0.50 18.74 12.41
N ARG A 412 -0.72 18.76 12.96
CA ARG A 412 -0.96 19.24 14.33
C ARG A 412 -0.28 18.34 15.36
N ARG A 413 -0.37 17.00 15.19
CA ARG A 413 0.27 16.02 16.10
C ARG A 413 1.79 16.12 16.05
N VAL A 414 2.40 16.33 14.88
CA VAL A 414 3.85 16.57 14.77
C VAL A 414 4.27 17.75 15.63
N LYS A 415 3.60 18.90 15.49
CA LYS A 415 3.90 20.12 16.26
C LYS A 415 3.72 19.88 17.77
N LEU A 416 2.62 19.23 18.16
CA LEU A 416 2.29 18.94 19.55
C LEU A 416 3.34 18.03 20.18
N TYR A 417 3.61 16.86 19.59
CA TYR A 417 4.49 15.88 20.20
C TYR A 417 5.96 16.29 20.14
N THR A 418 6.37 17.08 19.15
CA THR A 418 7.71 17.70 19.14
C THR A 418 7.90 18.64 20.35
N GLY A 419 6.90 19.47 20.65
CA GLY A 419 6.95 20.34 21.82
C GLY A 419 6.89 19.57 23.13
N GLN A 420 6.00 18.59 23.24
CA GLN A 420 5.86 17.76 24.45
C GLN A 420 7.10 16.91 24.73
N ALA A 421 7.70 16.28 23.71
CA ALA A 421 8.92 15.49 23.86
C ALA A 421 10.09 16.36 24.34
N LEU A 422 10.24 17.59 23.78
CA LEU A 422 11.28 18.52 24.22
C LEU A 422 11.10 18.97 25.68
N LEU A 423 9.88 19.25 26.11
CA LEU A 423 9.58 19.63 27.49
C LEU A 423 9.77 18.46 28.47
N ALA A 424 9.32 17.26 28.07
CA ALA A 424 9.48 16.04 28.85
C ALA A 424 10.96 15.68 29.03
N ASP A 425 11.77 15.78 27.96
CA ASP A 425 13.22 15.54 28.02
C ASP A 425 13.91 16.47 29.02
N LYS A 426 13.63 17.79 28.97
CA LYS A 426 14.14 18.74 29.95
C LYS A 426 13.66 18.44 31.36
N SER A 427 12.42 17.99 31.55
CA SER A 427 11.87 17.62 32.85
C SER A 427 12.55 16.39 33.41
N VAL A 428 12.82 15.37 32.58
CA VAL A 428 13.57 14.16 32.99
C VAL A 428 14.98 14.53 33.46
N GLN A 429 15.70 15.38 32.72
CA GLN A 429 17.05 15.83 33.09
C GLN A 429 17.05 16.57 34.42
N LEU A 430 16.10 17.48 34.65
CA LEU A 430 15.94 18.18 35.93
C LEU A 430 15.56 17.25 37.05
N LEU A 431 14.64 16.30 36.85
CA LEU A 431 14.24 15.34 37.88
C LEU A 431 15.36 14.37 38.24
N ILE A 432 16.18 13.91 37.28
CA ILE A 432 17.35 13.06 37.55
C ILE A 432 18.36 13.84 38.43
N THR A 433 18.62 15.11 38.09
CA THR A 433 19.53 15.95 38.88
C THR A 433 18.98 16.18 40.29
N SER A 434 17.70 16.51 40.41
CA SER A 434 17.03 16.70 41.69
C SER A 434 17.00 15.42 42.51
N TYR A 435 16.74 14.24 41.92
CA TYR A 435 16.78 12.96 42.59
C TYR A 435 18.20 12.62 43.10
N SER A 436 19.24 12.93 42.35
CA SER A 436 20.61 12.70 42.76
C SER A 436 21.00 13.52 44.01
N SER A 437 20.43 14.71 44.19
CA SER A 437 20.61 15.58 45.35
C SER A 437 19.60 15.33 46.50
N GLY A 438 18.66 14.40 46.32
CA GLY A 438 17.67 14.04 47.34
C GLY A 438 16.42 14.92 47.35
N GLY A 439 16.21 15.76 46.31
CA GLY A 439 15.10 16.70 46.23
C GLY A 439 13.89 16.24 45.45
N ALA A 440 13.94 15.07 44.78
CA ALA A 440 12.81 14.52 44.01
C ALA A 440 12.55 13.05 44.33
N ASP A 441 11.32 12.58 44.14
CA ASP A 441 10.93 11.18 44.28
C ASP A 441 11.32 10.38 43.02
N PHE A 442 11.82 9.16 43.21
CA PHE A 442 12.19 8.26 42.12
C PHE A 442 10.99 7.91 41.19
N VAL A 443 9.82 7.74 41.78
CA VAL A 443 8.60 7.40 41.06
C VAL A 443 8.23 8.51 40.06
N GLU A 444 8.49 9.76 40.40
CA GLU A 444 8.22 10.88 39.49
C GLU A 444 9.22 10.91 38.33
N VAL A 445 10.50 10.61 38.58
CA VAL A 445 11.51 10.46 37.50
C VAL A 445 11.09 9.36 36.53
N LEU A 446 10.72 8.19 37.06
CA LEU A 446 10.32 7.04 36.21
C LEU A 446 9.07 7.35 35.41
N ARG A 447 8.05 7.97 36.02
CA ARG A 447 6.83 8.38 35.35
C ARG A 447 7.10 9.38 34.22
N MET A 448 7.95 10.36 34.43
CA MET A 448 8.32 11.35 33.42
C MET A 448 9.13 10.71 32.28
N GLN A 449 9.98 9.73 32.61
CA GLN A 449 10.72 8.94 31.61
C GLN A 449 9.78 8.12 30.71
N GLN A 450 8.79 7.44 31.26
CA GLN A 450 7.75 6.72 30.51
C GLN A 450 6.96 7.69 29.61
N GLN A 451 6.65 8.87 30.11
CA GLN A 451 5.93 9.89 29.35
C GLN A 451 6.76 10.46 28.21
N LEU A 452 8.09 10.66 28.41
CA LEU A 452 9.01 11.05 27.36
C LEU A 452 9.04 10.01 26.23
N LEU A 453 9.19 8.73 26.59
CA LEU A 453 9.19 7.62 25.62
C LEU A 453 7.88 7.59 24.81
N ASP A 454 6.75 7.75 25.47
CA ASP A 454 5.43 7.80 24.80
C ASP A 454 5.33 8.98 23.82
N TYR A 455 5.79 10.17 24.21
CA TYR A 455 5.81 11.34 23.32
C TYR A 455 6.76 11.16 22.13
N GLN A 456 7.92 10.54 22.32
CA GLN A 456 8.87 10.25 21.25
C GLN A 456 8.27 9.27 20.23
N PHE A 457 7.61 8.20 20.66
CA PHE A 457 6.91 7.28 19.78
C PHE A 457 5.78 7.98 19.01
N LYS A 458 4.93 8.72 19.69
CA LYS A 458 3.84 9.50 19.09
C LYS A 458 4.33 10.54 18.09
N GLN A 459 5.52 11.11 18.31
CA GLN A 459 6.15 12.03 17.38
C GLN A 459 6.53 11.32 16.07
N VAL A 460 7.17 10.13 16.17
CA VAL A 460 7.52 9.33 15.00
C VAL A 460 6.26 8.92 14.24
N ASP A 461 5.24 8.43 14.94
CA ASP A 461 3.95 8.08 14.35
C ASP A 461 3.33 9.26 13.58
N ALA A 462 3.31 10.44 14.18
CA ALA A 462 2.74 11.64 13.55
C ALA A 462 3.52 12.05 12.29
N VAL A 463 4.86 11.93 12.28
CA VAL A 463 5.69 12.21 11.11
C VAL A 463 5.42 11.22 9.99
N VAL A 464 5.29 9.94 10.31
CA VAL A 464 4.97 8.87 9.35
C VAL A 464 3.57 9.05 8.78
N ASP A 465 2.58 9.32 9.62
CA ASP A 465 1.19 9.55 9.21
C ASP A 465 1.08 10.77 8.28
N LYS A 466 1.82 11.85 8.57
CA LYS A 466 1.89 13.03 7.71
C LYS A 466 2.41 12.68 6.31
N ASN A 467 3.55 11.98 6.22
CA ASN A 467 4.15 11.59 4.95
C ASN A 467 3.28 10.58 4.18
N THR A 468 2.63 9.65 4.88
CA THR A 468 1.69 8.69 4.29
C THR A 468 0.46 9.40 3.72
N SER A 469 -0.05 10.41 4.44
CA SER A 469 -1.17 11.24 3.96
C SER A 469 -0.80 12.05 2.71
N ILE A 470 0.41 12.61 2.64
CA ILE A 470 0.94 13.26 1.43
C ILE A 470 1.01 12.27 0.27
N ALA A 471 1.56 11.08 0.50
CA ALA A 471 1.63 10.03 -0.53
C ALA A 471 0.23 9.62 -1.01
N ARG A 472 -0.77 9.61 -0.11
CA ARG A 472 -2.17 9.33 -0.45
C ARG A 472 -2.77 10.43 -1.32
N VAL A 473 -2.54 11.70 -0.99
CA VAL A 473 -2.98 12.85 -1.80
C VAL A 473 -2.40 12.76 -3.21
N VAL A 474 -1.10 12.54 -3.35
CA VAL A 474 -0.41 12.38 -4.64
C VAL A 474 -1.01 11.24 -5.47
N TYR A 475 -1.27 10.09 -4.84
CA TYR A 475 -1.94 8.95 -5.50
C TYR A 475 -3.34 9.31 -6.02
N LEU A 476 -4.14 10.03 -5.21
CA LEU A 476 -5.51 10.38 -5.57
C LEU A 476 -5.58 11.46 -6.67
N THR A 477 -4.60 12.34 -6.75
CA THR A 477 -4.51 13.37 -7.82
C THR A 477 -3.91 12.84 -9.12
N GLY A 478 -3.35 11.62 -9.11
CA GLY A 478 -2.81 10.99 -10.32
C GLY A 478 -1.45 11.51 -10.77
N ASN A 479 -0.74 12.23 -9.89
CA ASN A 479 0.58 12.81 -10.15
C ASN A 479 1.73 11.86 -9.80
#